data_19a543aa5213d3adde42e79382c9f29d
#
_entry.id   19a543aa5213d3adde42e79382c9f29d
#
_cell.length_a   1.000
_cell.length_b   1.000
_cell.length_c   1.000
_cell.angle_alpha   90.00
_cell.angle_beta   90.00
_cell.angle_gamma   90.00
#
_symmetry.space_group_name_H-M   'P 1'
#
loop_
_entity.id
_entity.type
_entity.pdbx_description
1 polymer ?
#
loop_
_entity_poly.entity_id
_entity_poly.type
_entity_poly.pdbx_seq_one_letter_code
_entity_poly.pdbx_strand_id
1 'polypeptide(L)'
;LHLSLRRQRQMCIRDSPTIGFLGFAVLEPIFGTTPAVALVVAIVGIVVNAVGIPVGLSLMNASLEKQNPGSTKKESAWGPVIHALEQPVAWAPILAVIWVVVGIPWPKYLSPSFDLIKGANASLAVFSAGITLSAVKIDINFQAVLGSIMKMVMMPAVILIMGLIFHMDPLNLKMLVVAAALPPAFSGIIIADEYDTYVATGTTSLTLSVILFVGFCPLWLWITDLCTHTVGF
;
A
#
# COMPACT_ATOMS: atom_id res chain seq x y z
N LEU A 1 25.34 -11.67 -9.20
CA LEU A 1 23.94 -12.14 -9.37
C LEU A 1 23.22 -12.34 -8.03
N HIS A 2 23.85 -13.01 -7.03
CA HIS A 2 23.22 -13.24 -5.72
C HIS A 2 22.96 -11.98 -4.90
N LEU A 3 23.83 -10.96 -5.00
CA LEU A 3 23.65 -9.67 -4.32
C LEU A 3 22.50 -8.85 -4.91
N SER A 4 22.30 -8.88 -6.23
CA SER A 4 21.21 -8.16 -6.90
C SER A 4 19.86 -8.77 -6.59
N LEU A 5 19.73 -10.09 -6.54
CA LEU A 5 18.51 -10.80 -6.17
C LEU A 5 18.10 -10.58 -4.69
N ARG A 6 19.10 -10.51 -3.79
CA ARG A 6 18.86 -10.16 -2.38
C ARG A 6 18.38 -8.71 -2.22
N ARG A 7 18.99 -7.77 -2.97
CA ARG A 7 18.57 -6.37 -3.01
C ARG A 7 17.13 -6.21 -3.54
N GLN A 8 16.77 -6.96 -4.60
CA GLN A 8 15.41 -6.97 -5.12
C GLN A 8 14.39 -7.50 -4.12
N ARG A 9 14.69 -8.56 -3.36
CA ARG A 9 13.80 -9.06 -2.30
C ARG A 9 13.54 -8.03 -1.20
N GLN A 10 14.54 -7.28 -0.79
CA GLN A 10 14.40 -6.22 0.20
C GLN A 10 13.54 -5.06 -0.32
N MET A 11 13.61 -4.74 -1.60
CA MET A 11 12.77 -3.71 -2.21
C MET A 11 11.31 -4.15 -2.34
N CYS A 12 11.02 -5.37 -2.78
CA CYS A 12 9.65 -5.87 -2.93
C CYS A 12 8.88 -5.92 -1.60
N ILE A 13 9.56 -6.17 -0.48
CA ILE A 13 8.95 -6.24 0.84
C ILE A 13 8.61 -4.84 1.38
N ARG A 14 9.35 -3.80 0.98
CA ARG A 14 9.12 -2.40 1.36
C ARG A 14 7.98 -1.73 0.62
N ASP A 15 7.51 -2.30 -0.48
CA ASP A 15 6.56 -1.68 -1.39
C ASP A 15 5.10 -2.03 -1.04
N SER A 16 4.68 -1.79 0.20
CA SER A 16 3.26 -1.88 0.53
C SER A 16 2.48 -0.74 -0.14
N PRO A 17 1.25 -1.00 -0.64
CA PRO A 17 0.44 0.02 -1.30
C PRO A 17 0.04 1.14 -0.34
N THR A 18 0.06 2.38 -0.82
CA THR A 18 -0.33 3.60 -0.06
C THR A 18 -1.85 3.68 0.11
N ILE A 19 -2.48 2.62 0.59
CA ILE A 19 -3.94 2.53 0.67
C ILE A 19 -4.53 3.54 1.65
N GLY A 20 -3.83 3.83 2.75
CA GLY A 20 -4.31 4.75 3.78
C GLY A 20 -4.39 6.21 3.30
N PHE A 21 -3.53 6.62 2.36
CA PHE A 21 -3.51 7.97 1.80
C PHE A 21 -4.24 8.07 0.46
N LEU A 22 -3.83 7.26 -0.51
CA LEU A 22 -4.33 7.35 -1.87
C LEU A 22 -5.55 6.45 -2.12
N GLY A 23 -5.87 5.53 -1.22
CA GLY A 23 -6.98 4.61 -1.41
C GLY A 23 -8.31 5.32 -1.69
N PHE A 24 -8.72 6.20 -0.81
CA PHE A 24 -9.94 7.00 -1.00
C PHE A 24 -9.82 7.98 -2.16
N ALA A 25 -8.67 8.65 -2.29
CA ALA A 25 -8.43 9.63 -3.35
C ALA A 25 -8.52 9.04 -4.76
N VAL A 26 -8.22 7.74 -4.93
CA VAL A 26 -8.27 7.05 -6.22
C VAL A 26 -9.55 6.25 -6.39
N LEU A 27 -9.97 5.48 -5.38
CA LEU A 27 -11.12 4.59 -5.53
C LEU A 27 -12.46 5.31 -5.55
N GLU A 28 -12.63 6.39 -4.77
CA GLU A 28 -13.89 7.14 -4.76
C GLU A 28 -14.23 7.84 -6.08
N PRO A 29 -13.30 8.50 -6.79
CA PRO A 29 -13.59 9.06 -8.11
C PRO A 29 -13.95 8.01 -9.17
N ILE A 30 -13.42 6.78 -9.05
CA ILE A 30 -13.64 5.70 -10.02
C ILE A 30 -14.92 4.93 -9.73
N PHE A 31 -15.18 4.58 -8.46
CA PHE A 31 -16.26 3.68 -8.04
C PHE A 31 -17.38 4.37 -7.25
N GLY A 32 -17.25 5.66 -7.01
CA GLY A 32 -18.17 6.44 -6.18
C GLY A 32 -17.91 6.28 -4.68
N THR A 33 -18.59 7.13 -3.88
CA THR A 33 -18.52 7.09 -2.41
C THR A 33 -19.41 5.98 -1.84
N THR A 34 -19.06 4.74 -2.12
CA THR A 34 -19.86 3.58 -1.68
C THR A 34 -19.28 2.94 -0.42
N PRO A 35 -20.13 2.29 0.41
CA PRO A 35 -19.63 1.51 1.56
C PRO A 35 -18.63 0.43 1.17
N ALA A 36 -18.75 -0.12 -0.04
CA ALA A 36 -17.83 -1.12 -0.56
C ALA A 36 -16.40 -0.57 -0.72
N VAL A 37 -16.24 0.65 -1.23
CA VAL A 37 -14.93 1.32 -1.32
C VAL A 37 -14.31 1.49 0.07
N ALA A 38 -15.09 1.96 1.04
CA ALA A 38 -14.62 2.12 2.41
C ALA A 38 -14.19 0.79 3.03
N LEU A 39 -14.94 -0.28 2.78
CA LEU A 39 -14.63 -1.62 3.26
C LEU A 39 -13.33 -2.15 2.64
N VAL A 40 -13.14 -2.01 1.33
CA VAL A 40 -11.92 -2.43 0.64
C VAL A 40 -10.70 -1.68 1.17
N VAL A 41 -10.80 -0.35 1.31
CA VAL A 41 -9.71 0.48 1.87
C VAL A 41 -9.38 0.05 3.30
N ALA A 42 -10.39 -0.20 4.12
CA ALA A 42 -10.20 -0.63 5.51
C ALA A 42 -9.52 -2.01 5.59
N ILE A 43 -10.04 -3.01 4.86
CA ILE A 43 -9.49 -4.38 4.88
C ILE A 43 -8.06 -4.39 4.35
N VAL A 44 -7.80 -3.78 3.19
CA VAL A 44 -6.45 -3.72 2.62
C VAL A 44 -5.52 -2.93 3.55
N GLY A 45 -6.00 -1.84 4.16
CA GLY A 45 -5.26 -1.07 5.14
C GLY A 45 -4.85 -1.91 6.37
N ILE A 46 -5.77 -2.68 6.92
CA ILE A 46 -5.48 -3.60 8.05
C ILE A 46 -4.45 -4.64 7.63
N VAL A 47 -4.65 -5.32 6.50
CA VAL A 47 -3.73 -6.36 6.03
C VAL A 47 -2.33 -5.80 5.78
N VAL A 48 -2.23 -4.64 5.14
CA VAL A 48 -0.95 -4.00 4.86
C VAL A 48 -0.25 -3.55 6.14
N ASN A 49 -0.94 -2.90 7.05
CA ASN A 49 -0.31 -2.34 8.26
C ASN A 49 -0.10 -3.40 9.36
N ALA A 50 -1.06 -4.31 9.57
CA ALA A 50 -0.97 -5.31 10.63
C ALA A 50 -0.16 -6.56 10.24
N VAL A 51 -0.04 -6.86 8.96
CA VAL A 51 0.68 -8.05 8.47
C VAL A 51 1.86 -7.66 7.58
N GLY A 52 1.63 -6.83 6.57
CA GLY A 52 2.64 -6.49 5.57
C GLY A 52 3.87 -5.79 6.16
N ILE A 53 3.67 -4.76 6.96
CA ILE A 53 4.77 -3.98 7.57
C ILE A 53 5.57 -4.83 8.58
N PRO A 54 4.96 -5.52 9.56
CA PRO A 54 5.71 -6.36 10.50
C PRO A 54 6.50 -7.49 9.82
N VAL A 55 5.90 -8.16 8.84
CA VAL A 55 6.59 -9.21 8.08
C VAL A 55 7.76 -8.62 7.29
N GLY A 56 7.55 -7.48 6.62
CA GLY A 56 8.60 -6.77 5.90
C GLY A 56 9.78 -6.38 6.80
N LEU A 57 9.51 -5.78 7.96
CA LEU A 57 10.53 -5.41 8.94
C LEU A 57 11.28 -6.63 9.50
N SER A 58 10.56 -7.70 9.83
CA SER A 58 11.17 -8.93 10.33
C SER A 58 12.13 -9.55 9.32
N LEU A 59 11.75 -9.59 8.03
CA LEU A 59 12.60 -10.09 6.96
C LEU A 59 13.80 -9.17 6.69
N MET A 60 13.63 -7.87 6.83
CA MET A 60 14.71 -6.90 6.70
C MET A 60 15.73 -7.06 7.83
N ASN A 61 15.27 -7.11 9.09
CA ASN A 61 16.13 -7.32 10.25
C ASN A 61 16.91 -8.65 10.16
N ALA A 62 16.23 -9.73 9.78
CA ALA A 62 16.88 -11.02 9.57
C ALA A 62 17.96 -11.00 8.46
N SER A 63 17.81 -10.13 7.46
CA SER A 63 18.81 -10.00 6.40
C SER A 63 19.99 -9.09 6.78
N LEU A 64 19.76 -8.06 7.60
CA LEU A 64 20.80 -7.19 8.15
C LEU A 64 21.67 -7.93 9.16
N GLU A 65 21.07 -8.75 10.04
CA GLU A 65 21.79 -9.58 11.01
C GLU A 65 22.73 -10.58 10.32
N LYS A 66 22.35 -11.12 9.15
CA LYS A 66 23.22 -11.96 8.32
C LYS A 66 24.41 -11.22 7.68
N GLN A 67 24.30 -9.90 7.49
CA GLN A 67 25.35 -9.07 6.89
C GLN A 67 26.36 -8.56 7.93
N ASN A 68 25.91 -8.21 9.13
CA ASN A 68 26.71 -7.71 10.24
C ASN A 68 26.28 -8.41 11.55
N PRO A 69 26.79 -9.59 11.87
CA PRO A 69 26.48 -10.26 13.11
C PRO A 69 26.88 -9.40 14.31
N GLY A 70 25.90 -8.92 15.08
CA GLY A 70 26.12 -8.13 16.30
C GLY A 70 25.90 -6.64 16.20
N SER A 71 25.55 -6.07 15.03
CA SER A 71 25.28 -4.63 14.88
C SER A 71 23.80 -4.27 15.01
N THR A 72 22.91 -5.21 14.91
CA THR A 72 21.49 -4.99 15.19
C THR A 72 21.25 -5.07 16.68
N LYS A 73 20.70 -3.99 17.30
CA LYS A 73 20.04 -4.11 18.59
C LYS A 73 19.11 -5.31 18.49
N LYS A 74 19.21 -6.26 19.41
CA LYS A 74 18.24 -7.35 19.58
C LYS A 74 16.88 -6.73 19.91
N GLU A 75 16.23 -6.11 18.94
CA GLU A 75 14.83 -5.81 19.10
C GLU A 75 14.09 -7.15 19.13
N SER A 76 13.30 -7.33 20.16
CA SER A 76 12.40 -8.48 20.28
C SER A 76 11.68 -8.67 18.94
N ALA A 77 11.46 -9.92 18.51
CA ALA A 77 10.70 -10.22 17.29
C ALA A 77 9.31 -9.52 17.25
N TRP A 78 8.84 -9.06 18.40
CA TRP A 78 7.60 -8.31 18.60
C TRP A 78 7.76 -6.78 18.51
N GLY A 79 8.98 -6.23 18.55
CA GLY A 79 9.22 -4.79 18.47
C GLY A 79 8.58 -4.16 17.23
N PRO A 80 8.84 -4.67 16.00
CA PRO A 80 8.22 -4.16 14.79
C PRO A 80 6.69 -4.27 14.78
N VAL A 81 6.14 -5.31 15.40
CA VAL A 81 4.68 -5.50 15.51
C VAL A 81 4.06 -4.47 16.45
N ILE A 82 4.70 -4.20 17.57
CA ILE A 82 4.24 -3.20 18.55
C ILE A 82 4.30 -1.81 17.92
N HIS A 83 5.41 -1.45 17.28
CA HIS A 83 5.53 -0.15 16.58
C HIS A 83 4.52 0.01 15.44
N ALA A 84 4.19 -1.05 14.70
CA ALA A 84 3.14 -1.00 13.69
C ALA A 84 1.74 -0.80 14.30
N LEU A 85 1.47 -1.43 15.45
CA LEU A 85 0.20 -1.29 16.17
C LEU A 85 0.07 0.06 16.90
N GLU A 86 1.15 0.71 17.26
CA GLU A 86 1.16 2.06 17.83
C GLU A 86 0.72 3.12 16.81
N GLN A 87 0.86 2.84 15.51
CA GLN A 87 0.47 3.79 14.48
C GLN A 87 -1.06 3.90 14.37
N PRO A 88 -1.62 5.12 14.35
CA PRO A 88 -3.08 5.34 14.22
C PRO A 88 -3.67 4.68 12.97
N VAL A 89 -2.89 4.58 11.89
CA VAL A 89 -3.29 3.95 10.63
C VAL A 89 -3.58 2.45 10.80
N ALA A 90 -2.97 1.78 11.77
CA ALA A 90 -3.21 0.37 12.03
C ALA A 90 -4.41 0.14 12.96
N TRP A 91 -4.49 0.84 14.08
CA TRP A 91 -5.54 0.58 15.06
C TRP A 91 -6.87 1.28 14.79
N ALA A 92 -6.89 2.41 14.07
CA ALA A 92 -8.14 3.12 13.77
C ALA A 92 -9.14 2.26 12.96
N PRO A 93 -8.74 1.54 11.89
CA PRO A 93 -9.64 0.62 11.20
C PRO A 93 -10.12 -0.54 12.08
N ILE A 94 -9.26 -1.04 12.97
CA ILE A 94 -9.62 -2.12 13.90
C ILE A 94 -10.70 -1.63 14.86
N LEU A 95 -10.52 -0.44 15.43
CA LEU A 95 -11.53 0.18 16.29
C LEU A 95 -12.85 0.43 15.56
N ALA A 96 -12.79 0.86 14.30
CA ALA A 96 -13.99 1.07 13.49
C ALA A 96 -14.76 -0.26 13.30
N VAL A 97 -14.06 -1.36 13.01
CA VAL A 97 -14.68 -2.69 12.90
C VAL A 97 -15.30 -3.11 14.23
N ILE A 98 -14.58 -2.95 15.36
CA ILE A 98 -15.09 -3.27 16.68
C ILE A 98 -16.37 -2.44 16.97
N TRP A 99 -16.35 -1.14 16.65
CA TRP A 99 -17.51 -0.26 16.81
C TRP A 99 -18.74 -0.77 16.08
N VAL A 100 -18.55 -1.19 14.83
CA VAL A 100 -19.63 -1.74 14.00
C VAL A 100 -20.14 -3.08 14.56
N VAL A 101 -19.24 -3.98 14.99
CA VAL A 101 -19.59 -5.29 15.54
C VAL A 101 -20.34 -5.17 16.86
N VAL A 102 -19.99 -4.20 17.70
CA VAL A 102 -20.70 -3.90 18.96
C VAL A 102 -22.08 -3.30 18.71
N GLY A 103 -22.37 -2.82 17.49
CA GLY A 103 -23.67 -2.30 17.10
C GLY A 103 -23.99 -0.92 17.68
N ILE A 104 -22.98 -0.15 18.11
CA ILE A 104 -23.19 1.20 18.63
C ILE A 104 -23.54 2.12 17.46
N PRO A 105 -24.71 2.80 17.50
CA PRO A 105 -25.11 3.70 16.43
C PRO A 105 -24.13 4.87 16.32
N TRP A 106 -23.75 5.21 15.07
CA TRP A 106 -22.88 6.36 14.82
C TRP A 106 -23.57 7.67 15.19
N PRO A 107 -22.94 8.55 15.97
CA PRO A 107 -23.52 9.82 16.34
C PRO A 107 -23.61 10.75 15.12
N LYS A 108 -24.82 10.98 14.62
CA LYS A 108 -25.07 11.77 13.39
C LYS A 108 -24.52 13.20 13.44
N TYR A 109 -24.39 13.78 14.63
CA TYR A 109 -23.84 15.13 14.81
C TYR A 109 -22.32 15.21 14.53
N LEU A 110 -21.60 14.08 14.55
CA LEU A 110 -20.19 14.02 14.21
C LEU A 110 -19.93 13.85 12.70
N SER A 111 -20.92 13.35 11.96
CA SER A 111 -20.77 13.07 10.52
C SER A 111 -20.24 14.26 9.73
N PRO A 112 -20.73 15.51 9.87
CA PRO A 112 -20.22 16.62 9.08
C PRO A 112 -18.73 16.91 9.31
N SER A 113 -18.27 16.77 10.57
CA SER A 113 -16.85 16.97 10.90
C SER A 113 -15.95 15.89 10.29
N PHE A 114 -16.40 14.64 10.35
CA PHE A 114 -15.66 13.53 9.72
C PHE A 114 -15.67 13.62 8.20
N ASP A 115 -16.75 14.07 7.57
CA ASP A 115 -16.82 14.27 6.12
C ASP A 115 -15.87 15.37 5.65
N LEU A 116 -15.72 16.46 6.41
CA LEU A 116 -14.74 17.51 6.14
C LEU A 116 -13.29 16.98 6.26
N ILE A 117 -13.00 16.24 7.34
CA ILE A 117 -11.67 15.65 7.54
C ILE A 117 -11.34 14.65 6.42
N LYS A 118 -12.31 13.81 6.04
CA LYS A 118 -12.17 12.86 4.94
C LYS A 118 -11.85 13.54 3.62
N GLY A 119 -12.61 14.60 3.26
CA GLY A 119 -12.38 15.39 2.05
C GLY A 119 -11.02 16.09 2.05
N ALA A 120 -10.65 16.69 3.19
CA ALA A 120 -9.34 17.31 3.36
C ALA A 120 -8.20 16.29 3.25
N ASN A 121 -8.34 15.11 3.83
CA ASN A 121 -7.31 14.07 3.81
C ASN A 121 -6.98 13.62 2.38
N ALA A 122 -7.98 13.35 1.55
CA ALA A 122 -7.78 12.96 0.16
C ALA A 122 -7.04 14.03 -0.64
N SER A 123 -7.43 15.30 -0.50
CA SER A 123 -6.80 16.43 -1.18
C SER A 123 -5.36 16.67 -0.71
N LEU A 124 -5.12 16.61 0.60
CA LEU A 124 -3.80 16.77 1.20
C LEU A 124 -2.86 15.62 0.82
N ALA A 125 -3.38 14.39 0.68
CA ALA A 125 -2.60 13.24 0.24
C ALA A 125 -2.06 13.44 -1.18
N VAL A 126 -2.91 13.88 -2.11
CA VAL A 126 -2.49 14.16 -3.50
C VAL A 126 -1.50 15.34 -3.55
N PHE A 127 -1.78 16.40 -2.80
CA PHE A 127 -0.90 17.56 -2.72
C PHE A 127 0.47 17.21 -2.13
N SER A 128 0.51 16.47 -1.03
CA SER A 128 1.74 15.97 -0.40
C SER A 128 2.54 15.08 -1.35
N ALA A 129 1.86 14.18 -2.09
CA ALA A 129 2.50 13.37 -3.11
C ALA A 129 3.16 14.24 -4.19
N GLY A 130 2.49 15.30 -4.64
CA GLY A 130 3.04 16.25 -5.62
C GLY A 130 4.27 16.99 -5.10
N ILE A 131 4.24 17.49 -3.87
CA ILE A 131 5.40 18.14 -3.25
C ILE A 131 6.58 17.17 -3.14
N THR A 132 6.34 15.96 -2.68
CA THR A 132 7.40 14.94 -2.56
C THR A 132 8.01 14.63 -3.93
N LEU A 133 7.19 14.52 -4.97
CA LEU A 133 7.66 14.33 -6.34
C LEU A 133 8.58 15.47 -6.79
N SER A 134 8.26 16.71 -6.45
CA SER A 134 9.05 17.89 -6.83
C SER A 134 10.38 18.02 -6.08
N ALA A 135 10.44 17.50 -4.87
CA ALA A 135 11.62 17.61 -4.00
C ALA A 135 12.70 16.54 -4.26
N VAL A 136 12.33 15.45 -4.93
CA VAL A 136 13.23 14.31 -5.15
C VAL A 136 14.06 14.49 -6.41
N LYS A 137 15.38 14.34 -6.29
CA LYS A 137 16.26 14.16 -7.45
C LYS A 137 16.05 12.74 -8.00
N ILE A 138 15.51 12.66 -9.21
CA ILE A 138 15.25 11.38 -9.87
C ILE A 138 16.59 10.81 -10.32
N ASP A 139 17.09 9.82 -9.62
CA ASP A 139 18.23 9.01 -10.04
C ASP A 139 17.70 7.70 -10.61
N ILE A 140 17.56 7.65 -11.94
CA ILE A 140 16.96 6.53 -12.64
C ILE A 140 17.94 5.35 -12.62
N ASN A 141 17.84 4.53 -11.62
CA ASN A 141 18.54 3.27 -11.50
C ASN A 141 17.70 2.12 -12.07
N PHE A 142 18.31 1.22 -12.83
CA PHE A 142 17.65 0.02 -13.36
C PHE A 142 16.87 -0.76 -12.30
N GLN A 143 17.35 -0.77 -11.07
CA GLN A 143 16.70 -1.43 -9.94
C GLN A 143 15.40 -0.75 -9.52
N ALA A 144 15.34 0.59 -9.53
CA ALA A 144 14.12 1.35 -9.22
C ALA A 144 13.05 1.13 -10.30
N VAL A 145 13.45 1.16 -11.56
CA VAL A 145 12.55 0.91 -12.70
C VAL A 145 11.98 -0.51 -12.64
N LEU A 146 12.85 -1.50 -12.48
CA LEU A 146 12.41 -2.90 -12.41
C LEU A 146 11.50 -3.17 -11.19
N GLY A 147 11.83 -2.61 -10.03
CA GLY A 147 11.00 -2.72 -8.82
C GLY A 147 9.61 -2.10 -9.02
N SER A 148 9.54 -0.90 -9.61
CA SER A 148 8.28 -0.23 -9.89
C SER A 148 7.40 -1.00 -10.88
N ILE A 149 7.99 -1.51 -11.97
CA ILE A 149 7.27 -2.32 -12.96
C ILE A 149 6.81 -3.65 -12.32
N MET A 150 7.68 -4.34 -11.61
CA MET A 150 7.32 -5.59 -10.95
C MET A 150 6.14 -5.37 -9.99
N LYS A 151 6.16 -4.34 -9.18
CA LYS A 151 5.06 -4.03 -8.28
C LYS A 151 3.77 -3.74 -9.03
N MET A 152 3.82 -2.86 -10.04
CA MET A 152 2.65 -2.42 -10.79
C MET A 152 2.03 -3.52 -11.67
N VAL A 153 2.80 -4.56 -11.98
CA VAL A 153 2.33 -5.69 -12.79
C VAL A 153 2.05 -6.91 -11.92
N MET A 154 3.00 -7.33 -11.08
CA MET A 154 2.87 -8.60 -10.35
C MET A 154 1.80 -8.53 -9.26
N MET A 155 1.76 -7.46 -8.46
CA MET A 155 0.80 -7.39 -7.35
C MET A 155 -0.65 -7.39 -7.83
N PRO A 156 -1.06 -6.51 -8.77
CA PRO A 156 -2.42 -6.55 -9.31
C PRO A 156 -2.73 -7.85 -10.04
N ALA A 157 -1.74 -8.45 -10.76
CA ALA A 157 -1.93 -9.73 -11.45
C ALA A 157 -2.22 -10.86 -10.46
N VAL A 158 -1.48 -10.94 -9.35
CA VAL A 158 -1.72 -11.93 -8.30
C VAL A 158 -3.12 -11.75 -7.70
N ILE A 159 -3.52 -10.52 -7.38
CA ILE A 159 -4.85 -10.24 -6.85
C ILE A 159 -5.94 -10.61 -7.87
N LEU A 160 -5.75 -10.28 -9.13
CA LEU A 160 -6.68 -10.65 -10.20
C LEU A 160 -6.83 -12.18 -10.29
N ILE A 161 -5.73 -12.92 -10.36
CA ILE A 161 -5.75 -14.39 -10.45
C ILE A 161 -6.44 -15.00 -9.22
N MET A 162 -6.07 -14.55 -8.02
CA MET A 162 -6.68 -15.02 -6.79
C MET A 162 -8.18 -14.72 -6.74
N GLY A 163 -8.58 -13.51 -7.12
CA GLY A 163 -9.98 -13.10 -7.14
C GLY A 163 -10.82 -13.92 -8.14
N LEU A 164 -10.26 -14.27 -9.29
CA LEU A 164 -10.89 -15.16 -10.26
C LEU A 164 -11.01 -16.59 -9.70
N ILE A 165 -9.99 -17.12 -9.03
CA ILE A 165 -10.02 -18.46 -8.41
C ILE A 165 -11.09 -18.52 -7.31
N PHE A 166 -11.22 -17.47 -6.50
CA PHE A 166 -12.21 -17.40 -5.42
C PHE A 166 -13.61 -16.94 -5.88
N HIS A 167 -13.83 -16.77 -7.17
CA HIS A 167 -15.11 -16.31 -7.73
C HIS A 167 -15.63 -15.04 -7.06
N MET A 168 -14.76 -14.06 -6.88
CA MET A 168 -15.12 -12.79 -6.26
C MET A 168 -16.03 -11.96 -7.17
N ASP A 169 -16.96 -11.23 -6.54
CA ASP A 169 -17.79 -10.27 -7.27
C ASP A 169 -16.94 -9.31 -8.13
N PRO A 170 -17.28 -9.10 -9.43
CA PRO A 170 -16.48 -8.31 -10.35
C PRO A 170 -16.16 -6.91 -9.88
N LEU A 171 -17.10 -6.23 -9.20
CA LEU A 171 -16.89 -4.89 -8.71
C LEU A 171 -15.86 -4.86 -7.58
N ASN A 172 -15.96 -5.78 -6.63
CA ASN A 172 -15.02 -5.90 -5.53
C ASN A 172 -13.63 -6.29 -6.04
N LEU A 173 -13.56 -7.18 -7.03
CA LEU A 173 -12.30 -7.58 -7.67
C LEU A 173 -11.61 -6.38 -8.34
N LYS A 174 -12.34 -5.55 -9.09
CA LYS A 174 -11.80 -4.32 -9.70
C LYS A 174 -11.23 -3.37 -8.64
N MET A 175 -11.97 -3.14 -7.56
CA MET A 175 -11.49 -2.29 -6.46
C MET A 175 -10.19 -2.83 -5.85
N LEU A 176 -10.09 -4.14 -5.61
CA LEU A 176 -8.90 -4.77 -5.05
C LEU A 176 -7.71 -4.72 -6.00
N VAL A 177 -7.92 -4.94 -7.30
CA VAL A 177 -6.87 -4.86 -8.32
C VAL A 177 -6.31 -3.43 -8.41
N VAL A 178 -7.18 -2.42 -8.43
CA VAL A 178 -6.76 -1.01 -8.42
C VAL A 178 -6.04 -0.66 -7.10
N ALA A 179 -6.54 -1.14 -5.96
CA ALA A 179 -5.89 -0.94 -4.67
C ALA A 179 -4.49 -1.57 -4.62
N ALA A 180 -4.31 -2.75 -5.21
CA ALA A 180 -3.00 -3.40 -5.33
C ALA A 180 -2.04 -2.68 -6.28
N ALA A 181 -2.57 -2.01 -7.32
CA ALA A 181 -1.81 -1.21 -8.27
C ALA A 181 -1.37 0.15 -7.72
N LEU A 182 -1.88 0.59 -6.55
CA LEU A 182 -1.48 1.87 -5.96
C LEU A 182 0.03 1.96 -5.76
N PRO A 183 0.63 3.16 -5.90
CA PRO A 183 2.04 3.39 -5.64
C PRO A 183 2.47 2.93 -4.24
N PRO A 184 3.78 2.68 -4.03
CA PRO A 184 4.29 2.30 -2.71
C PRO A 184 4.04 3.38 -1.65
N ALA A 185 3.95 2.95 -0.39
CA ALA A 185 3.71 3.85 0.73
C ALA A 185 4.96 4.66 1.10
N PHE A 186 4.76 5.92 1.46
CA PHE A 186 5.81 6.79 2.01
C PHE A 186 6.45 6.21 3.28
N SER A 187 5.71 5.41 4.05
CA SER A 187 6.24 4.70 5.22
C SER A 187 7.45 3.84 4.89
N GLY A 188 7.52 3.27 3.70
CA GLY A 188 8.68 2.51 3.24
C GLY A 188 9.95 3.37 3.12
N ILE A 189 9.81 4.67 2.77
CA ILE A 189 10.93 5.61 2.69
C ILE A 189 11.38 6.03 4.09
N ILE A 190 10.43 6.29 5.00
CA ILE A 190 10.73 6.64 6.40
C ILE A 190 11.53 5.51 7.06
N ILE A 191 11.10 4.27 6.88
CA ILE A 191 11.82 3.10 7.36
C ILE A 191 13.21 2.99 6.72
N ALA A 192 13.33 3.33 5.42
CA ALA A 192 14.62 3.31 4.73
C ALA A 192 15.60 4.34 5.27
N ASP A 193 15.10 5.50 5.63
CA ASP A 193 15.88 6.59 6.21
C ASP A 193 16.37 6.21 7.61
N GLU A 194 15.51 5.61 8.43
CA GLU A 194 15.86 5.13 9.77
C GLU A 194 16.97 4.07 9.76
N TYR A 195 17.01 3.23 8.73
CA TYR A 195 18.04 2.19 8.57
C TYR A 195 19.18 2.61 7.63
N ASP A 196 19.25 3.88 7.21
CA ASP A 196 20.27 4.44 6.29
C ASP A 196 20.52 3.55 5.05
N THR A 197 19.43 2.98 4.51
CA THR A 197 19.49 2.02 3.40
C THR A 197 18.64 2.47 2.21
N TYR A 198 19.30 2.70 1.06
CA TYR A 198 18.63 2.87 -0.25
C TYR A 198 17.53 3.93 -0.33
N VAL A 199 17.61 5.01 0.44
CA VAL A 199 16.62 6.12 0.43
C VAL A 199 16.43 6.67 -0.99
N ALA A 200 17.52 6.97 -1.70
CA ALA A 200 17.47 7.49 -3.06
C ALA A 200 16.79 6.56 -4.06
N THR A 201 17.00 5.25 -3.93
CA THR A 201 16.35 4.27 -4.82
C THR A 201 14.87 4.09 -4.47
N GLY A 202 14.52 4.17 -3.19
CA GLY A 202 13.13 4.09 -2.72
C GLY A 202 12.31 5.29 -3.19
N THR A 203 12.86 6.50 -3.09
CA THR A 203 12.20 7.73 -3.54
C THR A 203 12.04 7.76 -5.07
N THR A 204 13.05 7.34 -5.82
CA THR A 204 12.95 7.22 -7.29
C THR A 204 11.91 6.19 -7.70
N SER A 205 11.85 5.02 -7.03
CA SER A 205 10.84 3.99 -7.29
C SER A 205 9.43 4.50 -7.01
N LEU A 206 9.23 5.25 -5.92
CA LEU A 206 7.94 5.85 -5.59
C LEU A 206 7.52 6.85 -6.68
N THR A 207 8.41 7.78 -7.04
CA THR A 207 8.15 8.79 -8.08
C THR A 207 7.76 8.14 -9.40
N LEU A 208 8.53 7.14 -9.84
CA LEU A 208 8.28 6.40 -11.06
C LEU A 208 6.94 5.66 -11.01
N SER A 209 6.63 5.04 -9.86
CA SER A 209 5.37 4.32 -9.66
C SER A 209 4.16 5.26 -9.72
N VAL A 210 4.25 6.48 -9.18
CA VAL A 210 3.16 7.47 -9.27
C VAL A 210 2.91 7.88 -10.73
N ILE A 211 3.98 8.13 -11.49
CA ILE A 211 3.86 8.49 -12.91
C ILE A 211 3.28 7.32 -13.72
N LEU A 212 3.81 6.13 -13.52
CA LEU A 212 3.35 4.92 -14.21
C LEU A 212 1.91 4.56 -13.84
N PHE A 213 1.47 4.85 -12.63
CA PHE A 213 0.11 4.56 -12.17
C PHE A 213 -0.96 5.21 -13.05
N VAL A 214 -0.70 6.39 -13.61
CA VAL A 214 -1.64 7.07 -14.51
C VAL A 214 -1.98 6.21 -15.74
N GLY A 215 -1.00 5.47 -16.27
CA GLY A 215 -1.21 4.54 -17.39
C GLY A 215 -1.69 3.15 -16.96
N PHE A 216 -1.14 2.63 -15.85
CA PHE A 216 -1.47 1.28 -15.38
C PHE A 216 -2.86 1.17 -14.76
N CYS A 217 -3.38 2.22 -14.14
CA CYS A 217 -4.72 2.20 -13.53
C CYS A 217 -5.82 1.90 -14.57
N PRO A 218 -5.97 2.65 -15.67
CA PRO A 218 -6.97 2.32 -16.69
C PRO A 218 -6.68 0.98 -17.38
N LEU A 219 -5.41 0.61 -17.55
CA LEU A 219 -5.04 -0.69 -18.12
C LEU A 219 -5.55 -1.85 -17.27
N TRP A 220 -5.37 -1.78 -15.95
CA TRP A 220 -5.83 -2.83 -15.03
C TRP A 220 -7.35 -2.89 -14.93
N LEU A 221 -8.04 -1.75 -14.99
CA LEU A 221 -9.49 -1.71 -15.07
C LEU A 221 -9.98 -2.45 -16.32
N TRP A 222 -9.39 -2.16 -17.48
CA TRP A 222 -9.73 -2.82 -18.74
C TRP A 222 -9.42 -4.33 -18.73
N ILE A 223 -8.23 -4.73 -18.22
CA ILE A 223 -7.86 -6.15 -18.10
C ILE A 223 -8.84 -6.89 -17.19
N THR A 224 -9.21 -6.31 -16.06
CA THR A 224 -10.13 -6.93 -15.11
C THR A 224 -11.51 -7.09 -15.72
N ASP A 225 -12.00 -6.10 -16.47
CA ASP A 225 -13.26 -6.21 -17.23
C ASP A 225 -13.20 -7.35 -18.23
N LEU A 226 -12.13 -7.39 -19.02
CA LEU A 226 -11.98 -8.44 -20.02
C LEU A 226 -11.98 -9.85 -19.38
N CYS A 227 -11.24 -10.01 -18.29
CA CYS A 227 -11.15 -11.30 -17.59
C CYS A 227 -12.48 -11.71 -16.93
N THR A 228 -13.20 -10.78 -16.31
CA THR A 228 -14.51 -11.08 -15.71
C THR A 228 -15.56 -11.42 -16.74
N HIS A 229 -15.58 -10.74 -17.90
CA HIS A 229 -16.46 -11.10 -19.00
C HIS A 229 -16.15 -12.46 -19.62
N THR A 230 -14.87 -12.83 -19.73
CA THR A 230 -14.47 -14.11 -20.33
C THR A 230 -14.72 -15.31 -19.41
N VAL A 231 -14.68 -15.11 -18.10
CA VAL A 231 -14.94 -16.18 -17.10
C VAL A 231 -16.44 -16.33 -16.78
N GLY A 232 -17.27 -15.41 -17.24
CA GLY A 232 -18.74 -15.53 -17.13
C GLY A 232 -19.28 -15.16 -15.73
N PHE A 233 -18.68 -14.16 -15.11
CA PHE A 233 -19.19 -13.55 -13.87
C PHE A 233 -20.27 -12.51 -14.15
#